data_fd8534ae1043b6bea617287233fe898c
#
_entry.id   fd8534ae1043b6bea617287233fe898c
#
_cell.length_a   1.000
_cell.length_b   1.000
_cell.length_c   1.000
_cell.angle_alpha   90.00
_cell.angle_beta   90.00
_cell.angle_gamma   90.00
#
_symmetry.space_group_name_H-M   'P 1'
#
loop_
_entity.id
_entity.type
_entity.pdbx_description
1 polymer ?
#
loop_
_entity_poly.entity_id
_entity_poly.type
_entity_poly.pdbx_seq_one_letter_code
_entity_poly.pdbx_strand_id
1 'polypeptide(L)'
;MKRINIILIVLLSSILLLGSCTQKKMVIGVSQCCSGVWREKVNNEIRLAQYQYKNVDLLFTTAENDGQRQARQIDSMIARKVDLIVVAPDNVNDVTPAIE
;
A
#
# COMPACT_ATOMS: atom_id res chain seq x y z
N MET A 1 -48.33 0.19 -23.32
CA MET A 1 -47.27 -0.82 -23.04
C MET A 1 -45.90 -0.44 -23.61
N LYS A 2 -45.76 0.00 -24.86
CA LYS A 2 -44.46 0.40 -25.44
C LYS A 2 -43.78 1.58 -24.69
N ARG A 3 -44.53 2.55 -24.20
CA ARG A 3 -43.96 3.71 -23.45
C ARG A 3 -43.44 3.34 -22.09
N ILE A 4 -44.02 2.38 -21.40
CA ILE A 4 -43.58 1.89 -20.07
C ILE A 4 -42.26 1.15 -20.21
N ASN A 5 -42.06 0.38 -21.27
CA ASN A 5 -40.82 -0.34 -21.51
C ASN A 5 -39.64 0.60 -21.78
N ILE A 6 -39.87 1.72 -22.48
CA ILE A 6 -38.83 2.71 -22.75
C ILE A 6 -38.38 3.41 -21.43
N ILE A 7 -39.33 3.79 -20.59
CA ILE A 7 -39.04 4.41 -19.28
C ILE A 7 -38.29 3.43 -18.36
N LEU A 8 -38.67 2.15 -18.38
CA LEU A 8 -37.99 1.11 -17.60
C LEU A 8 -36.56 0.88 -18.08
N ILE A 9 -36.32 0.88 -19.40
CA ILE A 9 -34.99 0.75 -20.00
C ILE A 9 -34.11 1.97 -19.67
N VAL A 10 -34.67 3.17 -19.73
CA VAL A 10 -33.93 4.40 -19.37
C VAL A 10 -33.58 4.44 -17.88
N LEU A 11 -34.49 4.02 -17.01
CA LEU A 11 -34.23 3.89 -15.56
C LEU A 11 -33.17 2.81 -15.26
N LEU A 12 -33.21 1.68 -15.96
CA LEU A 12 -32.21 0.60 -15.78
C LEU A 12 -30.83 1.01 -16.29
N SER A 13 -30.73 1.78 -17.37
CA SER A 13 -29.47 2.27 -17.91
C SER A 13 -28.84 3.37 -17.02
N SER A 14 -29.63 4.17 -16.32
CA SER A 14 -29.11 5.19 -15.40
C SER A 14 -28.50 4.60 -14.13
N ILE A 15 -28.95 3.43 -13.69
CA ILE A 15 -28.40 2.71 -12.53
C ILE A 15 -27.03 2.11 -12.84
N LEU A 16 -26.79 1.70 -14.09
CA LEU A 16 -25.49 1.17 -14.54
C LEU A 16 -24.39 2.22 -14.66
N LEU A 17 -24.74 3.51 -14.73
CA LEU A 17 -23.78 4.62 -14.79
C LEU A 17 -23.30 5.10 -13.42
N LEU A 18 -23.88 4.62 -12.33
CA LEU A 18 -23.38 4.79 -10.97
C LEU A 18 -22.24 3.79 -10.68
N GLY A 19 -21.37 3.59 -11.67
CA GLY A 19 -20.15 2.81 -11.53
C GLY A 19 -19.36 3.36 -10.35
N SER A 20 -19.31 2.58 -9.29
CA SER A 20 -18.53 2.80 -8.09
C SER A 20 -17.13 3.30 -8.47
N CYS A 21 -16.85 4.57 -8.25
CA CYS A 21 -15.51 5.11 -8.28
C CYS A 21 -14.79 4.55 -7.05
N THR A 22 -14.30 3.32 -7.13
CA THR A 22 -13.43 2.72 -6.10
C THR A 22 -12.15 3.54 -6.11
N GLN A 23 -12.01 4.44 -5.17
CA GLN A 23 -10.79 5.22 -4.99
C GLN A 23 -9.65 4.22 -4.72
N LYS A 24 -8.69 4.15 -5.65
CA LYS A 24 -7.53 3.26 -5.52
C LYS A 24 -6.78 3.64 -4.24
N LYS A 25 -6.59 2.68 -3.33
CA LYS A 25 -5.78 2.88 -2.14
C LYS A 25 -4.30 2.97 -2.51
N MET A 26 -3.59 3.91 -1.88
CA MET A 26 -2.14 4.00 -1.92
C MET A 26 -1.55 2.94 -0.99
N VAL A 27 -0.58 2.17 -1.46
CA VAL A 27 0.13 1.19 -0.64
C VAL A 27 1.53 1.72 -0.33
N ILE A 28 1.84 1.86 0.96
CA ILE A 28 3.16 2.29 1.44
C ILE A 28 3.86 1.10 2.08
N GLY A 29 5.00 0.70 1.52
CA GLY A 29 5.90 -0.28 2.10
C GLY A 29 6.76 0.36 3.19
N VAL A 30 6.91 -0.29 4.33
CA VAL A 30 7.80 0.13 5.42
C VAL A 30 8.79 -1.00 5.69
N SER A 31 10.04 -0.80 5.26
CA SER A 31 11.12 -1.76 5.39
C SER A 31 12.01 -1.40 6.57
N GLN A 32 11.93 -2.18 7.65
CA GLN A 32 12.74 -2.01 8.86
C GLN A 32 13.93 -2.99 8.86
N CYS A 33 15.09 -2.50 9.30
CA CYS A 33 16.28 -3.34 9.44
C CYS A 33 16.14 -4.41 10.52
N CYS A 34 15.47 -4.08 11.61
CA CYS A 34 15.44 -4.90 12.82
C CYS A 34 14.17 -4.64 13.62
N SER A 35 13.89 -5.52 14.56
CA SER A 35 12.92 -5.32 15.63
C SER A 35 13.55 -4.60 16.83
N GLY A 36 12.73 -4.19 17.80
CA GLY A 36 13.13 -3.54 19.05
C GLY A 36 12.25 -2.36 19.41
N VAL A 37 12.31 -1.95 20.67
CA VAL A 37 11.42 -0.96 21.28
C VAL A 37 11.36 0.35 20.47
N TRP A 38 12.50 0.81 19.99
CA TRP A 38 12.57 2.04 19.20
C TRP A 38 11.88 1.88 17.84
N ARG A 39 12.09 0.75 17.15
CA ARG A 39 11.49 0.46 15.86
C ARG A 39 9.99 0.24 15.99
N GLU A 40 9.55 -0.44 17.03
CA GLU A 40 8.13 -0.61 17.33
C GLU A 40 7.44 0.73 17.58
N LYS A 41 8.09 1.65 18.30
CA LYS A 41 7.56 3.00 18.49
C LYS A 41 7.36 3.71 17.16
N VAL A 42 8.35 3.70 16.27
CA VAL A 42 8.25 4.30 14.94
C VAL A 42 7.12 3.65 14.13
N ASN A 43 7.04 2.32 14.13
CA ASN A 43 5.97 1.59 13.44
C ASN A 43 4.58 1.94 13.97
N ASN A 44 4.45 2.12 15.28
CA ASN A 44 3.18 2.50 15.90
C ASN A 44 2.78 3.92 15.54
N GLU A 45 3.71 4.87 15.49
CA GLU A 45 3.44 6.23 15.02
C GLU A 45 2.99 6.24 13.55
N ILE A 46 3.62 5.43 12.70
CA ILE A 46 3.21 5.29 11.30
C ILE A 46 1.78 4.70 11.20
N ARG A 47 1.46 3.68 12.01
CA ARG A 47 0.10 3.11 12.06
C ARG A 47 -0.92 4.11 12.58
N LEU A 48 -0.58 4.90 13.59
CA LEU A 48 -1.46 5.96 14.10
C LEU A 48 -1.73 7.02 13.03
N ALA A 49 -0.70 7.43 12.28
CA ALA A 49 -0.86 8.37 11.18
C ALA A 49 -1.82 7.81 10.09
N GLN A 50 -1.82 6.51 9.85
CA GLN A 50 -2.73 5.86 8.88
C GLN A 50 -4.20 6.12 9.20
N TYR A 51 -4.59 6.21 10.47
CA TYR A 51 -5.99 6.48 10.84
C TYR A 51 -6.51 7.82 10.30
N GLN A 52 -5.62 8.75 10.00
CA GLN A 52 -5.97 10.04 9.40
C GLN A 52 -6.15 9.94 7.88
N TYR A 53 -5.67 8.86 7.24
CA TYR A 53 -5.64 8.67 5.80
C TYR A 53 -6.33 7.37 5.39
N LYS A 54 -7.63 7.41 5.19
CA LYS A 54 -8.47 6.21 4.91
C LYS A 54 -8.13 5.50 3.60
N ASN A 55 -7.43 6.16 2.70
CA ASN A 55 -7.04 5.63 1.39
C ASN A 55 -5.58 5.14 1.33
N VAL A 56 -4.97 4.89 2.50
CA VAL A 56 -3.59 4.38 2.60
C VAL A 56 -3.60 3.02 3.28
N ASP A 57 -2.95 2.05 2.65
CA ASP A 57 -2.62 0.75 3.25
C ASP A 57 -1.12 0.67 3.54
N LEU A 58 -0.73 0.04 4.63
CA LEU A 58 0.66 -0.13 5.05
C LEU A 58 1.10 -1.58 4.92
N LEU A 59 2.29 -1.80 4.37
CA LEU A 59 2.95 -3.08 4.27
C LEU A 59 4.27 -3.03 5.04
N PHE A 60 4.33 -3.64 6.23
CA PHE A 60 5.55 -3.69 7.04
C PHE A 60 6.36 -4.95 6.76
N THR A 61 7.68 -4.81 6.72
CA THR A 61 8.65 -5.91 6.76
C THR A 61 9.76 -5.60 7.75
N THR A 62 10.35 -6.65 8.32
CA THR A 62 11.49 -6.56 9.22
C THR A 62 12.56 -7.54 8.78
N ALA A 63 13.79 -7.07 8.65
CA ALA A 63 14.90 -7.85 8.11
C ALA A 63 15.68 -8.65 9.18
N GLU A 64 15.45 -8.39 10.45
CA GLU A 64 16.09 -9.06 11.57
C GLU A 64 17.64 -8.96 11.53
N ASN A 65 18.16 -7.76 11.25
CA ASN A 65 19.58 -7.46 11.10
C ASN A 65 20.29 -8.22 9.96
N ASP A 66 19.56 -8.49 8.88
CA ASP A 66 20.07 -9.13 7.66
C ASP A 66 19.82 -8.20 6.46
N GLY A 67 20.86 -7.49 6.03
CA GLY A 67 20.77 -6.53 4.93
C GLY A 67 20.39 -7.19 3.60
N GLN A 68 20.85 -8.42 3.34
CA GLN A 68 20.48 -9.17 2.13
C GLN A 68 19.01 -9.60 2.15
N ARG A 69 18.51 -9.96 3.32
CA ARG A 69 17.07 -10.22 3.51
C ARG A 69 16.27 -8.95 3.28
N GLN A 70 16.76 -7.81 3.78
CA GLN A 70 16.10 -6.52 3.56
C GLN A 70 16.02 -6.17 2.07
N ALA A 71 17.11 -6.35 1.32
CA ALA A 71 17.13 -6.12 -0.12
C ALA A 71 16.07 -6.97 -0.83
N ARG A 72 16.00 -8.27 -0.55
CA ARG A 72 14.96 -9.15 -1.13
C ARG A 72 13.54 -8.74 -0.76
N GLN A 73 13.32 -8.20 0.44
CA GLN A 73 12.02 -7.67 0.86
C GLN A 73 11.64 -6.42 0.09
N ILE A 74 12.60 -5.53 -0.16
CA ILE A 74 12.41 -4.33 -0.99
C ILE A 74 12.08 -4.73 -2.43
N ASP A 75 12.83 -5.67 -3.04
CA ASP A 75 12.53 -6.20 -4.37
C ASP A 75 11.11 -6.77 -4.45
N SER A 76 10.67 -7.47 -3.41
CA SER A 76 9.29 -7.99 -3.33
C SER A 76 8.25 -6.85 -3.28
N MET A 77 8.50 -5.77 -2.56
CA MET A 77 7.62 -4.60 -2.54
C MET A 77 7.53 -3.93 -3.92
N ILE A 78 8.68 -3.80 -4.61
CA ILE A 78 8.74 -3.25 -5.97
C ILE A 78 7.95 -4.14 -6.95
N ALA A 79 8.15 -5.46 -6.89
CA ALA A 79 7.41 -6.41 -7.72
C ALA A 79 5.89 -6.36 -7.48
N ARG A 80 5.47 -6.08 -6.26
CA ARG A 80 4.06 -5.86 -5.88
C ARG A 80 3.52 -4.47 -6.24
N LYS A 81 4.36 -3.60 -6.80
CA LYS A 81 4.02 -2.24 -7.24
C LYS A 81 3.43 -1.39 -6.11
N VAL A 82 4.05 -1.42 -4.94
CA VAL A 82 3.72 -0.47 -3.88
C VAL A 82 4.01 0.96 -4.36
N ASP A 83 3.23 1.93 -3.90
CA ASP A 83 3.31 3.30 -4.41
C ASP A 83 4.48 4.09 -3.79
N LEU A 84 4.91 3.71 -2.58
CA LEU A 84 6.03 4.33 -1.86
C LEU A 84 6.70 3.29 -0.97
N ILE A 85 8.00 3.36 -0.82
CA ILE A 85 8.76 2.56 0.14
C ILE A 85 9.53 3.47 1.08
N VAL A 86 9.32 3.29 2.39
CA VAL A 86 10.09 3.92 3.46
C VAL A 86 11.08 2.88 3.96
N VAL A 87 12.37 3.19 3.86
CA VAL A 87 13.45 2.26 4.23
C VAL A 87 14.23 2.78 5.43
N ALA A 88 14.32 1.96 6.48
CA ALA A 88 15.30 2.13 7.55
C ALA A 88 16.37 1.04 7.37
N PRO A 89 17.49 1.33 6.70
CA PRO A 89 18.44 0.31 6.27
C PRO A 89 19.21 -0.29 7.44
N ASP A 90 19.51 -1.58 7.35
CA ASP A 90 20.48 -2.25 8.21
C ASP A 90 21.91 -1.93 7.74
N ASN A 91 22.17 -2.19 6.46
CA ASN A 91 23.42 -1.88 5.78
C ASN A 91 23.11 -1.20 4.44
N VAL A 92 23.63 0.02 4.27
CA VAL A 92 23.38 0.80 3.05
C VAL A 92 23.89 0.07 1.81
N ASN A 93 25.07 -0.59 1.87
CA ASN A 93 25.65 -1.28 0.73
C ASN A 93 24.80 -2.47 0.28
N ASP A 94 24.09 -3.13 1.18
CA ASP A 94 23.24 -4.27 0.86
C ASP A 94 21.91 -3.85 0.23
N VAL A 95 21.35 -2.72 0.64
CA VAL A 95 20.02 -2.28 0.18
C VAL A 95 20.08 -1.38 -1.05
N THR A 96 21.20 -0.69 -1.28
CA THR A 96 21.38 0.24 -2.42
C THR A 96 21.04 -0.41 -3.77
N PRO A 97 21.51 -1.62 -4.10
CA PRO A 97 21.19 -2.24 -5.39
C PRO A 97 19.72 -2.54 -5.62
N ALA A 98 18.93 -2.66 -4.54
CA ALA A 98 17.49 -2.87 -4.64
C ALA A 98 16.70 -1.56 -4.81
N ILE A 99 17.33 -0.41 -4.58
CA ILE A 99 16.71 0.92 -4.64
C ILE A 99 17.02 1.64 -5.95
N GLU A 100 18.16 1.37 -6.55
CA GLU A 100 18.62 1.92 -7.84
C GLU A 100 17.94 1.20 -9.03
#